data_5accdde1c078937afb15810d43b4fbd5
#
_entry.id   5accdde1c078937afb15810d43b4fbd5
#
_cell.length_a   1.000
_cell.length_b   1.000
_cell.length_c   1.000
_cell.angle_alpha   90.00
_cell.angle_beta   90.00
_cell.angle_gamma   90.00
#
_symmetry.space_group_name_H-M   'P 1'
#
loop_
_entity.id
_entity.type
_entity.pdbx_description
1 polymer ?
#
loop_
_entity_poly.entity_id
_entity_poly.type
_entity_poly.pdbx_seq_one_letter_code
_entity_poly.pdbx_strand_id
1 'polypeptide(L)'
;RWRDSYPRHPVPIDIACTGPKTIQMAVEVGDRISFAVGSAPERLQWAMHTALEHLNTIDRPRDSIQIGAYINLVCDEDEQRALSLGKLIAGMVAHFAGLKNAPTDHLPTKLRAIAESMQSQYDMARHAQEEGTHLALIDDAFVDWFSICGPPEKCIERLQPLIDLGLEHVYQLGGSPVAHPHG
;
A
#
# COMPACT_ATOMS: atom_id res chain seq x y z
N ARG A 1 -8.61 29.25 -27.26
CA ARG A 1 -7.34 28.77 -26.66
C ARG A 1 -7.68 28.09 -25.34
N TRP A 2 -7.37 26.81 -25.19
CA TRP A 2 -7.70 26.02 -23.99
C TRP A 2 -7.02 26.55 -22.70
N ARG A 3 -6.00 27.41 -22.83
CA ARG A 3 -5.32 28.08 -21.70
C ARG A 3 -6.18 29.10 -20.94
N ASP A 4 -7.26 29.58 -21.53
CA ASP A 4 -8.11 30.62 -20.91
C ASP A 4 -9.19 30.03 -19.98
N SER A 5 -9.26 28.69 -19.90
CA SER A 5 -10.22 27.92 -19.07
C SER A 5 -9.58 27.20 -17.88
N TYR A 6 -8.45 27.65 -17.38
CA TYR A 6 -7.86 27.06 -16.15
C TYR A 6 -8.84 27.20 -14.98
N PRO A 7 -9.03 26.13 -14.20
CA PRO A 7 -9.84 26.23 -13.00
C PRO A 7 -9.25 27.32 -12.09
N ARG A 8 -10.10 28.15 -11.52
CA ARG A 8 -9.68 29.23 -10.60
C ARG A 8 -9.07 28.68 -9.30
N HIS A 9 -9.25 27.40 -9.04
CA HIS A 9 -8.67 26.69 -7.90
C HIS A 9 -7.62 25.69 -8.40
N PRO A 10 -6.46 25.60 -7.77
CA PRO A 10 -5.47 24.59 -8.10
C PRO A 10 -6.06 23.19 -7.87
N VAL A 11 -5.70 22.24 -8.73
CA VAL A 11 -6.06 20.83 -8.53
C VAL A 11 -5.16 20.28 -7.43
N PRO A 12 -5.70 19.68 -6.36
CA PRO A 12 -4.90 19.08 -5.31
C PRO A 12 -4.04 17.94 -5.85
N ILE A 13 -2.80 17.87 -5.38
CA ILE A 13 -1.83 16.84 -5.76
C ILE A 13 -1.78 15.78 -4.66
N ASP A 14 -2.14 14.53 -5.01
CA ASP A 14 -1.94 13.36 -4.16
C ASP A 14 -0.68 12.61 -4.60
N ILE A 15 0.22 12.33 -3.67
CA ILE A 15 1.49 11.67 -3.95
C ILE A 15 1.52 10.29 -3.28
N ALA A 16 1.55 9.24 -4.13
CA ALA A 16 1.80 7.89 -3.67
C ALA A 16 3.26 7.73 -3.22
N CYS A 17 3.47 7.22 -2.02
CA CYS A 17 4.81 7.11 -1.45
C CYS A 17 5.04 5.77 -0.75
N THR A 18 6.28 5.25 -0.86
CA THR A 18 6.62 3.89 -0.45
C THR A 18 7.80 3.82 0.52
N GLY A 19 8.73 4.74 0.43
CA GLY A 19 9.96 4.75 1.22
C GLY A 19 10.19 6.07 1.95
N PRO A 20 11.13 6.14 2.89
CA PRO A 20 11.29 7.31 3.77
C PRO A 20 11.55 8.60 2.99
N LYS A 21 12.40 8.57 1.95
CA LYS A 21 12.69 9.75 1.14
C LYS A 21 11.50 10.24 0.32
N THR A 22 10.69 9.30 -0.23
CA THR A 22 9.48 9.66 -0.97
C THR A 22 8.38 10.16 -0.05
N ILE A 23 8.28 9.62 1.18
CA ILE A 23 7.36 10.13 2.20
C ILE A 23 7.74 11.56 2.58
N GLN A 24 9.02 11.84 2.86
CA GLN A 24 9.50 13.17 3.18
C GLN A 24 9.21 14.17 2.05
N MET A 25 9.59 13.82 0.82
CA MET A 25 9.31 14.67 -0.34
C MET A 25 7.82 14.89 -0.55
N ALA A 26 7.00 13.84 -0.39
CA ALA A 26 5.54 13.95 -0.52
C ALA A 26 4.94 14.89 0.54
N VAL A 27 5.45 14.83 1.77
CA VAL A 27 5.08 15.73 2.86
C VAL A 27 5.47 17.19 2.56
N GLU A 28 6.54 17.44 1.82
CA GLU A 28 6.97 18.81 1.49
C GLU A 28 6.08 19.48 0.45
N VAL A 29 5.62 18.73 -0.57
CA VAL A 29 5.02 19.34 -1.78
C VAL A 29 3.59 18.89 -2.08
N GLY A 30 3.09 17.82 -1.43
CA GLY A 30 1.73 17.29 -1.67
C GLY A 30 0.66 18.02 -0.90
N ASP A 31 -0.56 18.04 -1.45
CA ASP A 31 -1.78 18.38 -0.72
C ASP A 31 -2.35 17.16 -0.01
N ARG A 32 -2.06 15.97 -0.57
CA ARG A 32 -2.33 14.64 -0.03
C ARG A 32 -1.11 13.76 -0.16
N ILE A 33 -1.00 12.80 0.75
CA ILE A 33 -0.07 11.67 0.61
C ILE A 33 -0.80 10.37 0.82
N SER A 34 -0.47 9.37 0.02
CA SER A 34 -1.07 8.04 0.06
C SER A 34 0.03 6.99 0.19
N PHE A 35 0.13 6.34 1.36
CA PHE A 35 1.13 5.31 1.59
C PHE A 35 0.84 4.07 0.76
N ALA A 36 1.81 3.61 -0.02
CA ALA A 36 1.74 2.37 -0.79
C ALA A 36 2.71 1.32 -0.20
N VAL A 37 2.51 1.00 1.07
CA VAL A 37 3.42 0.15 1.86
C VAL A 37 2.84 -1.22 2.23
N GLY A 38 1.69 -1.58 1.67
CA GLY A 38 0.92 -2.75 2.07
C GLY A 38 -0.05 -2.44 3.20
N SER A 39 -0.79 -3.45 3.64
CA SER A 39 -1.90 -3.31 4.59
C SER A 39 -1.54 -3.75 6.02
N ALA A 40 -0.27 -4.09 6.27
CA ALA A 40 0.18 -4.45 7.61
C ALA A 40 0.21 -3.21 8.53
N PRO A 41 -0.45 -3.26 9.72
CA PRO A 41 -0.56 -2.11 10.60
C PRO A 41 0.78 -1.49 10.99
N GLU A 42 1.78 -2.31 11.30
CA GLU A 42 3.12 -1.86 11.69
C GLU A 42 3.84 -1.10 10.59
N ARG A 43 3.57 -1.43 9.33
CA ARG A 43 4.14 -0.71 8.18
C ARG A 43 3.49 0.64 7.98
N LEU A 44 2.17 0.71 8.13
CA LEU A 44 1.43 1.96 8.07
C LEU A 44 1.76 2.86 9.26
N GLN A 45 1.93 2.30 10.46
CA GLN A 45 2.44 3.01 11.63
C GLN A 45 3.80 3.65 11.38
N TRP A 46 4.75 2.88 10.81
CA TRP A 46 6.06 3.38 10.44
C TRP A 46 5.98 4.52 9.42
N ALA A 47 5.15 4.36 8.37
CA ALA A 47 4.99 5.39 7.35
C ALA A 47 4.35 6.66 7.92
N MET A 48 3.33 6.52 8.76
CA MET A 48 2.70 7.63 9.47
C MET A 48 3.70 8.36 10.37
N HIS A 49 4.47 7.62 11.18
CA HIS A 49 5.49 8.19 12.04
C HIS A 49 6.54 8.98 11.23
N THR A 50 7.03 8.40 10.12
CA THR A 50 7.98 9.07 9.22
C THR A 50 7.41 10.38 8.66
N ALA A 51 6.14 10.40 8.27
CA ALA A 51 5.49 11.60 7.77
C ALA A 51 5.33 12.67 8.85
N LEU A 52 4.87 12.29 10.04
CA LEU A 52 4.66 13.22 11.18
C LEU A 52 5.97 13.80 11.68
N GLU A 53 7.03 13.01 11.80
CA GLU A 53 8.36 13.51 12.16
C GLU A 53 8.87 14.53 11.14
N HIS A 54 8.68 14.28 9.86
CA HIS A 54 9.13 15.22 8.83
C HIS A 54 8.30 16.50 8.80
N LEU A 55 6.96 16.42 8.99
CA LEU A 55 6.11 17.60 9.17
C LEU A 55 6.62 18.50 10.30
N ASN A 56 6.97 17.90 11.44
CA ASN A 56 7.54 18.63 12.58
C ASN A 56 8.90 19.26 12.24
N THR A 57 9.73 18.55 11.47
CA THR A 57 11.08 19.05 11.09
C THR A 57 11.01 20.29 10.21
N ILE A 58 10.01 20.36 9.31
CA ILE A 58 9.84 21.48 8.38
C ILE A 58 8.84 22.53 8.86
N ASP A 59 8.34 22.40 10.08
CA ASP A 59 7.33 23.28 10.69
C ASP A 59 6.05 23.42 9.83
N ARG A 60 5.65 22.32 9.18
CA ARG A 60 4.41 22.24 8.39
C ARG A 60 3.26 21.74 9.25
N PRO A 61 2.14 22.48 9.37
CA PRO A 61 0.98 22.05 10.17
C PRO A 61 0.40 20.73 9.70
N ARG A 62 0.03 19.84 10.63
CA ARG A 62 -0.56 18.52 10.33
C ARG A 62 -1.85 18.62 9.50
N ASP A 63 -2.67 19.62 9.75
CA ASP A 63 -3.95 19.87 9.09
C ASP A 63 -3.82 20.48 7.69
N SER A 64 -2.59 20.85 7.29
CA SER A 64 -2.30 21.35 5.92
C SER A 64 -2.18 20.26 4.87
N ILE A 65 -2.23 18.98 5.26
CA ILE A 65 -2.06 17.83 4.38
C ILE A 65 -2.98 16.70 4.81
N GLN A 66 -3.58 16.01 3.84
CA GLN A 66 -4.36 14.80 4.08
C GLN A 66 -3.47 13.56 3.98
N ILE A 67 -3.58 12.63 4.91
CA ILE A 67 -2.79 11.40 4.95
C ILE A 67 -3.69 10.19 4.81
N GLY A 68 -3.39 9.33 3.84
CA GLY A 68 -4.11 8.10 3.61
C GLY A 68 -3.22 6.97 3.10
N ALA A 69 -3.84 5.91 2.59
CA ALA A 69 -3.10 4.76 2.11
C ALA A 69 -3.78 4.02 0.97
N TYR A 70 -2.97 3.35 0.16
CA TYR A 70 -3.41 2.28 -0.72
C TYR A 70 -3.43 0.97 0.08
N ILE A 71 -4.61 0.37 0.17
CA ILE A 71 -4.83 -0.87 0.90
C ILE A 71 -5.10 -1.99 -0.09
N ASN A 72 -4.27 -3.02 -0.06
CA ASN A 72 -4.49 -4.24 -0.81
C ASN A 72 -5.63 -5.00 -0.14
N LEU A 73 -6.82 -4.97 -0.74
CA LEU A 73 -8.02 -5.55 -0.15
C LEU A 73 -8.78 -6.39 -1.18
N VAL A 74 -9.03 -7.65 -0.82
CA VAL A 74 -9.91 -8.56 -1.57
C VAL A 74 -10.93 -9.14 -0.61
N CYS A 75 -12.17 -8.69 -0.74
CA CYS A 75 -13.29 -9.16 0.05
C CYS A 75 -14.04 -10.25 -0.72
N ASP A 76 -14.03 -11.49 -0.22
CA ASP A 76 -14.69 -12.65 -0.81
C ASP A 76 -15.04 -13.65 0.27
N GLU A 77 -16.24 -14.25 0.19
CA GLU A 77 -16.68 -15.31 1.11
C GLU A 77 -15.78 -16.55 1.05
N ASP A 78 -15.18 -16.83 -0.11
CA ASP A 78 -14.18 -17.87 -0.29
C ASP A 78 -12.78 -17.29 0.03
N GLU A 79 -12.29 -17.60 1.21
CA GLU A 79 -10.99 -17.11 1.69
C GLU A 79 -9.83 -17.55 0.80
N GLN A 80 -9.86 -18.77 0.24
CA GLN A 80 -8.80 -19.25 -0.66
C GLN A 80 -8.79 -18.49 -1.97
N ARG A 81 -9.97 -18.15 -2.49
CA ARG A 81 -10.11 -17.30 -3.66
C ARG A 81 -9.61 -15.88 -3.37
N ALA A 82 -9.98 -15.33 -2.22
CA ALA A 82 -9.48 -14.02 -1.77
C ALA A 82 -7.96 -13.98 -1.69
N LEU A 83 -7.32 -14.98 -1.09
CA LEU A 83 -5.87 -15.10 -0.99
C LEU A 83 -5.20 -15.24 -2.36
N SER A 84 -5.76 -16.05 -3.26
CA SER A 84 -5.24 -16.23 -4.61
C SER A 84 -5.23 -14.93 -5.41
N LEU A 85 -6.32 -14.15 -5.33
CA LEU A 85 -6.42 -12.83 -5.95
C LEU A 85 -5.48 -11.83 -5.27
N GLY A 86 -5.41 -11.85 -3.95
CA GLY A 86 -4.51 -11.01 -3.14
C GLY A 86 -3.03 -11.27 -3.44
N LYS A 87 -2.67 -12.50 -3.80
CA LYS A 87 -1.31 -12.88 -4.17
C LYS A 87 -0.80 -12.13 -5.39
N LEU A 88 -1.63 -11.98 -6.42
CA LEU A 88 -1.28 -11.22 -7.62
C LEU A 88 -1.00 -9.75 -7.29
N ILE A 89 -1.88 -9.15 -6.48
CA ILE A 89 -1.77 -7.75 -6.07
C ILE A 89 -0.53 -7.55 -5.18
N ALA A 90 -0.33 -8.44 -4.19
CA ALA A 90 0.84 -8.41 -3.33
C ALA A 90 2.13 -8.51 -4.17
N GLY A 91 2.17 -9.37 -5.19
CA GLY A 91 3.30 -9.49 -6.11
C GLY A 91 3.61 -8.21 -6.87
N MET A 92 2.58 -7.48 -7.31
CA MET A 92 2.75 -6.22 -8.03
C MET A 92 3.21 -5.07 -7.13
N VAL A 93 2.72 -5.02 -5.89
CA VAL A 93 2.89 -3.84 -5.02
C VAL A 93 4.05 -4.02 -4.03
N ALA A 94 4.32 -5.23 -3.57
CA ALA A 94 5.30 -5.49 -2.52
C ALA A 94 6.72 -5.01 -2.88
N HIS A 95 7.12 -5.10 -4.15
CA HIS A 95 8.45 -4.63 -4.54
C HIS A 95 8.57 -3.10 -4.52
N PHE A 96 7.46 -2.36 -4.77
CA PHE A 96 7.44 -0.90 -4.66
C PHE A 96 7.28 -0.42 -3.23
N ALA A 97 6.77 -1.25 -2.33
CA ALA A 97 6.42 -0.87 -0.97
C ALA A 97 7.60 -0.53 -0.05
N GLY A 98 8.78 -0.24 -0.61
CA GLY A 98 9.96 0.19 0.15
C GLY A 98 10.45 -0.82 1.19
N LEU A 99 10.19 -2.11 0.98
CA LEU A 99 10.58 -3.18 1.91
C LEU A 99 12.05 -3.12 2.30
N LYS A 100 12.92 -2.68 1.38
CA LYS A 100 14.36 -2.54 1.60
C LYS A 100 14.73 -1.47 2.64
N ASN A 101 13.96 -0.39 2.70
CA ASN A 101 14.27 0.77 3.55
C ASN A 101 13.28 0.93 4.70
N ALA A 102 12.28 0.04 4.80
CA ALA A 102 11.33 0.05 5.89
C ALA A 102 11.81 -0.91 6.99
N PRO A 103 11.50 -0.64 8.26
CA PRO A 103 11.83 -1.55 9.36
C PRO A 103 11.24 -2.93 9.10
N THR A 104 12.07 -3.95 9.16
CA THR A 104 11.67 -5.36 9.03
C THR A 104 12.04 -6.19 10.26
N ASP A 105 12.69 -5.58 11.25
CA ASP A 105 13.26 -6.27 12.42
C ASP A 105 12.19 -6.93 13.29
N HIS A 106 10.98 -6.38 13.30
CA HIS A 106 9.82 -6.92 14.02
C HIS A 106 9.11 -8.05 13.25
N LEU A 107 9.48 -8.28 11.98
CA LEU A 107 8.84 -9.32 11.17
C LEU A 107 9.36 -10.70 11.52
N PRO A 108 8.50 -11.73 11.49
CA PRO A 108 8.93 -13.12 11.50
C PRO A 108 9.99 -13.38 10.42
N THR A 109 11.00 -14.18 10.76
CA THR A 109 12.15 -14.44 9.87
C THR A 109 11.74 -14.86 8.45
N LYS A 110 10.67 -15.68 8.34
CA LYS A 110 10.14 -16.13 7.04
C LYS A 110 9.60 -14.97 6.20
N LEU A 111 8.79 -14.08 6.79
CA LEU A 111 8.21 -12.94 6.08
C LEU A 111 9.29 -11.94 5.66
N ARG A 112 10.30 -11.74 6.52
CA ARG A 112 11.48 -10.93 6.19
C ARG A 112 12.22 -11.48 4.98
N ALA A 113 12.51 -12.78 4.97
CA ALA A 113 13.21 -13.43 3.85
C ALA A 113 12.44 -13.30 2.53
N ILE A 114 11.10 -13.43 2.55
CA ILE A 114 10.25 -13.21 1.37
C ILE A 114 10.36 -11.75 0.92
N ALA A 115 10.23 -10.80 1.83
CA ALA A 115 10.31 -9.37 1.53
C ALA A 115 11.66 -8.98 0.89
N GLU A 116 12.77 -9.50 1.41
CA GLU A 116 14.12 -9.29 0.87
C GLU A 116 14.29 -9.94 -0.51
N SER A 117 13.77 -11.17 -0.69
CA SER A 117 13.82 -11.89 -1.97
C SER A 117 13.02 -11.19 -3.05
N MET A 118 11.85 -10.63 -2.72
CA MET A 118 11.01 -9.88 -3.66
C MET A 118 11.77 -8.71 -4.30
N GLN A 119 12.66 -8.05 -3.56
CA GLN A 119 13.43 -6.94 -4.11
C GLN A 119 14.56 -7.36 -5.03
N SER A 120 15.23 -8.47 -4.68
CA SER A 120 16.40 -8.93 -5.44
C SER A 120 16.03 -9.68 -6.72
N GLN A 121 14.82 -10.27 -6.79
CA GLN A 121 14.41 -11.17 -7.88
C GLN A 121 13.27 -10.61 -8.73
N TYR A 122 12.86 -9.37 -8.50
CA TYR A 122 11.77 -8.78 -9.26
C TYR A 122 12.19 -8.48 -10.70
N ASP A 123 11.46 -9.08 -11.65
CA ASP A 123 11.66 -8.86 -13.08
C ASP A 123 10.66 -7.81 -13.60
N MET A 124 11.14 -6.62 -13.88
CA MET A 124 10.33 -5.52 -14.43
C MET A 124 9.73 -5.83 -15.81
N ALA A 125 10.35 -6.72 -16.59
CA ALA A 125 9.83 -7.13 -17.89
C ALA A 125 8.57 -8.03 -17.77
N ARG A 126 8.37 -8.63 -16.59
CA ARG A 126 7.22 -9.48 -16.26
C ARG A 126 6.31 -8.86 -15.19
N HIS A 127 6.36 -7.54 -15.08
CA HIS A 127 5.48 -6.81 -14.16
C HIS A 127 4.00 -7.10 -14.46
N ALA A 128 3.22 -7.40 -13.43
CA ALA A 128 1.79 -7.71 -13.50
C ALA A 128 1.41 -8.95 -14.33
N GLN A 129 2.35 -9.87 -14.59
CA GLN A 129 2.05 -11.15 -15.26
C GLN A 129 1.92 -12.27 -14.21
N GLU A 130 0.92 -13.14 -14.39
CA GLU A 130 0.66 -14.29 -13.51
C GLU A 130 1.83 -15.29 -13.46
N GLU A 131 2.64 -15.35 -14.52
CA GLU A 131 3.79 -16.25 -14.67
C GLU A 131 5.09 -15.67 -14.09
N GLY A 132 5.03 -14.55 -13.35
CA GLY A 132 6.21 -13.94 -12.75
C GLY A 132 6.87 -14.85 -11.71
N THR A 133 8.17 -15.13 -11.87
CA THR A 133 8.95 -15.97 -10.92
C THR A 133 8.90 -15.46 -9.49
N HIS A 134 8.71 -14.15 -9.29
CA HIS A 134 8.56 -13.52 -7.99
C HIS A 134 7.28 -13.95 -7.25
N LEU A 135 6.21 -14.35 -7.96
CA LEU A 135 4.97 -14.85 -7.34
C LEU A 135 5.15 -16.21 -6.66
N ALA A 136 6.12 -17.01 -7.10
CA ALA A 136 6.44 -18.28 -6.47
C ALA A 136 7.03 -18.12 -5.06
N LEU A 137 7.59 -16.94 -4.75
CA LEU A 137 8.16 -16.63 -3.43
C LEU A 137 7.09 -16.24 -2.41
N ILE A 138 5.89 -15.85 -2.87
CA ILE A 138 4.81 -15.36 -2.03
C ILE A 138 3.92 -16.54 -1.63
N ASP A 139 3.87 -16.81 -0.34
CA ASP A 139 2.91 -17.75 0.23
C ASP A 139 1.70 -17.04 0.84
N ASP A 140 0.70 -17.83 1.27
CA ASP A 140 -0.54 -17.30 1.83
C ASP A 140 -0.30 -16.50 3.12
N ALA A 141 0.73 -16.84 3.91
CA ALA A 141 1.09 -16.10 5.10
C ALA A 141 1.62 -14.69 4.77
N PHE A 142 2.39 -14.57 3.68
CA PHE A 142 2.84 -13.26 3.19
C PHE A 142 1.66 -12.45 2.65
N VAL A 143 0.77 -13.08 1.88
CA VAL A 143 -0.43 -12.42 1.36
C VAL A 143 -1.29 -11.90 2.50
N ASP A 144 -1.55 -12.74 3.51
CA ASP A 144 -2.35 -12.36 4.67
C ASP A 144 -1.72 -11.23 5.49
N TRP A 145 -0.40 -11.18 5.57
CA TRP A 145 0.30 -10.09 6.23
C TRP A 145 0.28 -8.79 5.42
N PHE A 146 0.55 -8.88 4.11
CA PHE A 146 0.72 -7.71 3.24
C PHE A 146 -0.60 -7.12 2.72
N SER A 147 -1.65 -7.94 2.70
CA SER A 147 -2.98 -7.62 2.16
C SER A 147 -4.07 -7.95 3.18
N ILE A 148 -5.26 -7.44 2.94
CA ILE A 148 -6.47 -7.84 3.66
C ILE A 148 -7.28 -8.71 2.72
N CYS A 149 -7.35 -10.02 2.99
CA CYS A 149 -8.04 -10.99 2.15
C CYS A 149 -8.96 -11.87 2.97
N GLY A 150 -10.20 -12.09 2.51
CA GLY A 150 -11.15 -12.97 3.15
C GLY A 150 -12.57 -12.45 3.19
N PRO A 151 -13.46 -13.06 4.02
CA PRO A 151 -14.84 -12.65 4.14
C PRO A 151 -15.00 -11.26 4.75
N PRO A 152 -16.19 -10.63 4.59
CA PRO A 152 -16.43 -9.26 5.00
C PRO A 152 -16.04 -8.95 6.45
N GLU A 153 -16.37 -9.87 7.38
CA GLU A 153 -16.08 -9.70 8.80
C GLU A 153 -14.59 -9.61 9.07
N LYS A 154 -13.77 -10.47 8.44
CA LYS A 154 -12.30 -10.43 8.52
C LYS A 154 -11.76 -9.15 7.92
N CYS A 155 -12.32 -8.70 6.80
CA CYS A 155 -11.92 -7.45 6.17
C CYS A 155 -12.18 -6.25 7.08
N ILE A 156 -13.36 -6.19 7.70
CA ILE A 156 -13.73 -5.12 8.64
C ILE A 156 -12.81 -5.11 9.86
N GLU A 157 -12.62 -6.29 10.48
CA GLU A 157 -11.73 -6.44 11.64
C GLU A 157 -10.31 -5.93 11.36
N ARG A 158 -9.79 -6.22 10.18
CA ARG A 158 -8.44 -5.83 9.78
C ARG A 158 -8.32 -4.38 9.29
N LEU A 159 -9.39 -3.78 8.80
CA LEU A 159 -9.42 -2.37 8.41
C LEU A 159 -9.51 -1.44 9.63
N GLN A 160 -10.20 -1.84 10.70
CA GLN A 160 -10.43 -0.97 11.84
C GLN A 160 -9.13 -0.42 12.47
N PRO A 161 -8.09 -1.23 12.76
CA PRO A 161 -6.83 -0.72 13.26
C PRO A 161 -6.15 0.31 12.34
N LEU A 162 -6.35 0.19 11.02
CA LEU A 162 -5.77 1.12 10.04
C LEU A 162 -6.48 2.48 10.08
N ILE A 163 -7.81 2.48 10.27
CA ILE A 163 -8.59 3.70 10.46
C ILE A 163 -8.18 4.37 11.77
N ASP A 164 -7.98 3.60 12.83
CA ASP A 164 -7.59 4.09 14.15
C ASP A 164 -6.18 4.73 14.17
N LEU A 165 -5.34 4.44 13.15
CA LEU A 165 -4.07 5.15 12.94
C LEU A 165 -4.25 6.60 12.46
N GLY A 166 -5.46 7.03 12.14
CA GLY A 166 -5.76 8.37 11.67
C GLY A 166 -5.60 8.56 10.16
N LEU A 167 -5.76 7.48 9.38
CA LEU A 167 -5.87 7.62 7.92
C LEU A 167 -7.17 8.32 7.56
N GLU A 168 -7.08 9.38 6.76
CA GLU A 168 -8.21 10.22 6.36
C GLU A 168 -8.85 9.74 5.06
N HIS A 169 -8.14 8.92 4.28
CA HIS A 169 -8.65 8.28 3.07
C HIS A 169 -7.96 6.95 2.82
N VAL A 170 -8.68 6.06 2.14
CA VAL A 170 -8.20 4.74 1.73
C VAL A 170 -8.53 4.53 0.27
N TYR A 171 -7.53 4.17 -0.52
CA TYR A 171 -7.70 3.66 -1.87
C TYR A 171 -7.59 2.14 -1.87
N GLN A 172 -8.66 1.46 -2.24
CA GLN A 172 -8.61 0.01 -2.41
C GLN A 172 -7.81 -0.35 -3.66
N LEU A 173 -6.77 -1.16 -3.46
CA LEU A 173 -6.11 -1.90 -4.53
C LEU A 173 -6.60 -3.34 -4.48
N GLY A 174 -7.20 -3.80 -5.56
CA GLY A 174 -7.69 -5.16 -5.65
C GLY A 174 -8.84 -5.28 -6.64
N GLY A 175 -8.87 -6.39 -7.36
CA GLY A 175 -10.03 -6.76 -8.16
C GLY A 175 -11.19 -7.15 -7.25
N SER A 176 -12.39 -6.65 -7.53
CA SER A 176 -13.60 -7.29 -7.02
C SER A 176 -13.85 -8.55 -7.86
N PRO A 177 -14.15 -9.70 -7.23
CA PRO A 177 -14.57 -10.88 -7.99
C PRO A 177 -15.79 -10.62 -8.89
N VAL A 178 -16.60 -9.62 -8.54
CA VAL A 178 -17.76 -9.15 -9.32
C VAL A 178 -17.33 -8.42 -10.60
N ALA A 179 -16.12 -7.86 -10.64
CA ALA A 179 -15.61 -7.17 -11.83
C ALA A 179 -15.10 -8.12 -12.92
N HIS A 180 -14.96 -9.41 -12.62
CA HIS A 180 -14.56 -10.46 -13.57
C HIS A 180 -15.58 -11.60 -13.59
N PRO A 181 -16.79 -11.39 -14.13
CA PRO A 181 -17.83 -12.43 -14.16
C PRO A 181 -17.51 -13.57 -15.14
N HIS A 182 -16.35 -13.55 -15.79
CA HIS A 182 -15.95 -14.51 -16.82
C HIS A 182 -14.55 -15.12 -16.53
N GLY A 183 -14.18 -15.23 -15.25
CA GLY A 183 -13.02 -16.03 -14.86
C GLY A 183 -13.34 -17.52 -14.94
#